data_4244830f8c3fb7606f9d809af9ea8106
#
_entry.id   4244830f8c3fb7606f9d809af9ea8106
#
_cell.length_a   1.000
_cell.length_b   1.000
_cell.length_c   1.000
_cell.angle_alpha   90.00
_cell.angle_beta   90.00
_cell.angle_gamma   90.00
#
_symmetry.space_group_name_H-M   'P 1'
#
loop_
_entity.id
_entity.type
_entity.pdbx_description
1 polymer ?
#
loop_
_entity_poly.entity_id
_entity_poly.type
_entity_poly.pdbx_seq_one_letter_code
_entity_poly.pdbx_strand_id
1 'polypeptide(L)'
;TNEVMQRLRHLLRHQKRFVRDASHQLRTPLAVLKTQVQSALHGDVEPQQALHEISDTVDRATLLANQMLALAKVEQLRQQSAPPATRFDEVLRAVALEISPLIAQRDLDFGIHTEPALVQSHEWMLRELSRNLLHNAVRHAPPGSELTVDLRSDGRHVALTISDHGPGIDDELAARLFQPFSAGDVRTGSGLGLAICHEIVQALEGSIALTNRVQGHKVTGLDAVVRLPLPAPLTDSAPTAQAAQ
;
A
#
# COMPACT_ATOMS: atom_id res chain seq x y z
N THR A 1 -32.44 -13.98 -5.99
CA THR A 1 -32.87 -12.86 -5.10
C THR A 1 -32.21 -12.93 -3.73
N ASN A 2 -31.99 -14.10 -3.15
CA ASN A 2 -31.41 -14.25 -1.80
C ASN A 2 -29.89 -13.93 -1.78
N GLU A 3 -29.17 -14.31 -2.80
CA GLU A 3 -27.73 -14.02 -2.95
C GLU A 3 -27.43 -12.52 -3.07
N VAL A 4 -28.21 -11.79 -3.85
CA VAL A 4 -28.09 -10.34 -4.01
C VAL A 4 -28.32 -9.62 -2.69
N MET A 5 -29.34 -10.04 -1.94
CA MET A 5 -29.65 -9.48 -0.61
C MET A 5 -28.57 -9.80 0.41
N GLN A 6 -27.95 -10.98 0.36
CA GLN A 6 -26.81 -11.32 1.22
C GLN A 6 -25.58 -10.49 0.88
N ARG A 7 -25.27 -10.30 -0.40
CA ARG A 7 -24.16 -9.48 -0.89
C ARG A 7 -24.35 -8.01 -0.50
N LEU A 8 -25.56 -7.47 -0.66
CA LEU A 8 -25.90 -6.11 -0.24
C LEU A 8 -25.74 -5.92 1.29
N ARG A 9 -26.22 -6.87 2.09
CA ARG A 9 -26.06 -6.83 3.56
C ARG A 9 -24.59 -6.93 3.97
N HIS A 10 -23.78 -7.67 3.25
CA HIS A 10 -22.35 -7.78 3.50
C HIS A 10 -21.65 -6.43 3.21
N LEU A 11 -21.93 -5.82 2.06
CA LEU A 11 -21.38 -4.51 1.67
C LEU A 11 -21.78 -3.41 2.68
N LEU A 12 -23.05 -3.35 3.07
CA LEU A 12 -23.52 -2.38 4.07
C LEU A 12 -22.87 -2.57 5.44
N ARG A 13 -22.63 -3.82 5.86
CA ARG A 13 -21.91 -4.11 7.13
C ARG A 13 -20.45 -3.69 7.05
N HIS A 14 -19.76 -3.96 5.93
CA HIS A 14 -18.39 -3.51 5.70
C HIS A 14 -18.28 -1.99 5.72
N GLN A 15 -19.16 -1.29 5.01
CA GLN A 15 -19.19 0.17 4.98
C GLN A 15 -19.45 0.77 6.38
N LYS A 16 -20.42 0.23 7.13
CA LYS A 16 -20.72 0.70 8.50
C LYS A 16 -19.53 0.47 9.44
N ARG A 17 -18.84 -0.67 9.35
CA ARG A 17 -17.67 -0.96 10.16
C ARG A 17 -16.55 0.02 9.82
N PHE A 18 -16.26 0.22 8.53
CA PHE A 18 -15.24 1.15 8.06
C PHE A 18 -15.49 2.58 8.59
N VAL A 19 -16.70 3.13 8.43
CA VAL A 19 -17.06 4.48 8.92
C VAL A 19 -16.91 4.59 10.43
N ARG A 20 -17.32 3.56 11.18
CA ARG A 20 -17.17 3.54 12.63
C ARG A 20 -15.70 3.53 13.04
N ASP A 21 -14.91 2.63 12.46
CA ASP A 21 -13.50 2.46 12.80
C ASP A 21 -12.69 3.69 12.37
N ALA A 22 -12.98 4.28 11.21
CA ALA A 22 -12.45 5.56 10.75
C ALA A 22 -12.73 6.70 11.75
N SER A 23 -13.97 6.81 12.22
CA SER A 23 -14.37 7.82 13.20
C SER A 23 -13.62 7.67 14.52
N HIS A 24 -13.40 6.44 14.98
CA HIS A 24 -12.61 6.15 16.18
C HIS A 24 -11.15 6.50 15.99
N GLN A 25 -10.56 6.15 14.86
CA GLN A 25 -9.15 6.40 14.57
C GLN A 25 -8.84 7.89 14.38
N LEU A 26 -9.78 8.68 13.85
CA LEU A 26 -9.63 10.15 13.77
C LEU A 26 -9.82 10.85 15.11
N ARG A 27 -10.66 10.31 15.99
CA ARG A 27 -10.91 10.93 17.31
C ARG A 27 -9.66 10.96 18.18
N THR A 28 -8.82 9.92 18.11
CA THR A 28 -7.60 9.81 18.92
C THR A 28 -6.60 10.94 18.64
N PRO A 29 -6.12 11.18 17.39
CA PRO A 29 -5.21 12.27 17.12
C PRO A 29 -5.83 13.64 17.41
N LEU A 30 -7.13 13.83 17.18
CA LEU A 30 -7.81 15.10 17.52
C LEU A 30 -7.87 15.34 19.04
N ALA A 31 -8.05 14.30 19.85
CA ALA A 31 -8.00 14.43 21.31
C ALA A 31 -6.58 14.75 21.79
N VAL A 32 -5.55 14.09 21.24
CA VAL A 32 -4.14 14.39 21.53
C VAL A 32 -3.82 15.83 21.15
N LEU A 33 -4.22 16.27 19.96
CA LEU A 33 -4.01 17.64 19.47
C LEU A 33 -4.64 18.67 20.41
N LYS A 34 -5.87 18.42 20.88
CA LYS A 34 -6.54 19.28 21.84
C LYS A 34 -5.76 19.39 23.15
N THR A 35 -5.25 18.26 23.66
CA THR A 35 -4.44 18.25 24.89
C THR A 35 -3.13 19.00 24.70
N GLN A 36 -2.41 18.80 23.60
CA GLN A 36 -1.15 19.49 23.28
C GLN A 36 -1.35 21.01 23.20
N VAL A 37 -2.42 21.47 22.52
CA VAL A 37 -2.77 22.89 22.45
C VAL A 37 -3.10 23.46 23.84
N GLN A 38 -3.84 22.71 24.68
CA GLN A 38 -4.16 23.16 26.04
C GLN A 38 -2.90 23.25 26.90
N SER A 39 -2.00 22.27 26.88
CA SER A 39 -0.71 22.33 27.59
C SER A 39 0.15 23.52 27.15
N ALA A 40 0.20 23.79 25.86
CA ALA A 40 0.91 24.93 25.32
C ALA A 40 0.34 26.28 25.81
N LEU A 41 -0.99 26.39 25.84
CA LEU A 41 -1.69 27.59 26.33
C LEU A 41 -1.52 27.81 27.82
N HIS A 42 -1.40 26.75 28.62
CA HIS A 42 -1.13 26.86 30.06
C HIS A 42 0.35 27.10 30.38
N GLY A 43 1.25 26.99 29.40
CA GLY A 43 2.69 27.15 29.63
C GLY A 43 3.36 25.92 30.27
N ASP A 44 2.70 24.75 30.22
CA ASP A 44 3.23 23.52 30.79
C ASP A 44 4.40 22.93 29.95
N VAL A 45 4.50 23.35 28.69
CA VAL A 45 5.49 22.88 27.72
C VAL A 45 6.12 24.09 27.02
N GLU A 46 7.40 23.96 26.68
CA GLU A 46 8.13 25.00 25.93
C GLU A 46 7.45 25.20 24.56
N PRO A 47 7.20 26.46 24.12
CA PRO A 47 6.41 26.75 22.92
C PRO A 47 6.93 26.08 21.63
N GLN A 48 8.23 26.02 21.46
CA GLN A 48 8.84 25.41 20.28
C GLN A 48 8.62 23.88 20.25
N GLN A 49 8.76 23.23 21.41
CA GLN A 49 8.47 21.80 21.56
C GLN A 49 6.99 21.50 21.30
N ALA A 50 6.09 22.30 21.87
CA ALA A 50 4.66 22.15 21.66
C ALA A 50 4.27 22.25 20.19
N LEU A 51 4.84 23.21 19.43
CA LEU A 51 4.60 23.35 18.00
C LEU A 51 5.08 22.14 17.20
N HIS A 52 6.23 21.55 17.54
CA HIS A 52 6.71 20.33 16.87
C HIS A 52 5.78 19.15 17.12
N GLU A 53 5.38 18.94 18.38
CA GLU A 53 4.47 17.84 18.74
C GLU A 53 3.08 17.98 18.07
N ILE A 54 2.57 19.21 17.97
CA ILE A 54 1.32 19.52 17.26
C ILE A 54 1.48 19.23 15.76
N SER A 55 2.58 19.68 15.14
CA SER A 55 2.87 19.43 13.73
C SER A 55 2.91 17.93 13.43
N ASP A 56 3.64 17.15 14.22
CA ASP A 56 3.71 15.69 14.08
C ASP A 56 2.34 15.01 14.20
N THR A 57 1.47 15.55 15.07
CA THR A 57 0.13 15.00 15.26
C THR A 57 -0.80 15.34 14.10
N VAL A 58 -0.68 16.55 13.53
CA VAL A 58 -1.39 16.97 12.31
C VAL A 58 -0.96 16.10 11.12
N ASP A 59 0.33 15.87 10.94
CA ASP A 59 0.86 15.07 9.84
C ASP A 59 0.33 13.63 9.90
N ARG A 60 0.31 13.03 11.10
CA ARG A 60 -0.28 11.69 11.32
C ARG A 60 -1.78 11.66 11.02
N ALA A 61 -2.52 12.66 11.45
CA ALA A 61 -3.96 12.74 11.17
C ALA A 61 -4.25 12.92 9.68
N THR A 62 -3.44 13.73 8.98
CA THR A 62 -3.52 13.95 7.54
C THR A 62 -3.21 12.67 6.76
N LEU A 63 -2.15 11.96 7.14
CA LEU A 63 -1.82 10.66 6.55
C LEU A 63 -2.98 9.66 6.68
N LEU A 64 -3.56 9.56 7.88
CA LEU A 64 -4.70 8.69 8.14
C LEU A 64 -5.92 9.05 7.27
N ALA A 65 -6.26 10.34 7.17
CA ALA A 65 -7.35 10.82 6.33
C ALA A 65 -7.11 10.48 4.84
N ASN A 66 -5.90 10.71 4.34
CA ASN A 66 -5.53 10.39 2.96
C ASN A 66 -5.63 8.89 2.66
N GLN A 67 -5.25 8.04 3.61
CA GLN A 67 -5.38 6.60 3.48
C GLN A 67 -6.84 6.12 3.48
N MET A 68 -7.71 6.75 4.25
CA MET A 68 -9.15 6.48 4.19
C MET A 68 -9.75 6.88 2.84
N LEU A 69 -9.34 8.05 2.30
CA LEU A 69 -9.74 8.48 0.96
C LEU A 69 -9.23 7.53 -0.12
N ALA A 70 -8.01 6.99 0.05
CA ALA A 70 -7.44 6.01 -0.86
C ALA A 70 -8.29 4.74 -0.94
N LEU A 71 -8.74 4.18 0.19
CA LEU A 71 -9.64 3.02 0.21
C LEU A 71 -10.97 3.29 -0.49
N ALA A 72 -11.58 4.45 -0.25
CA ALA A 72 -12.82 4.86 -0.92
C ALA A 72 -12.63 5.00 -2.43
N LYS A 73 -11.48 5.54 -2.86
CA LYS A 73 -11.13 5.71 -4.27
C LYS A 73 -10.88 4.37 -4.98
N VAL A 74 -10.25 3.40 -4.34
CA VAL A 74 -10.09 2.05 -4.88
C VAL A 74 -11.45 1.44 -5.21
N GLU A 75 -12.39 1.49 -4.26
CA GLU A 75 -13.75 0.96 -4.47
C GLU A 75 -14.48 1.68 -5.61
N GLN A 76 -14.33 3.01 -5.73
CA GLN A 76 -14.89 3.78 -6.84
C GLN A 76 -14.29 3.35 -8.20
N LEU A 77 -12.96 3.19 -8.28
CA LEU A 77 -12.26 2.82 -9.52
C LEU A 77 -12.54 1.36 -9.92
N ARG A 78 -12.74 0.47 -8.95
CA ARG A 78 -13.14 -0.93 -9.19
C ARG A 78 -14.46 -1.06 -9.94
N GLN A 79 -15.36 -0.09 -9.79
CA GLN A 79 -16.67 -0.08 -10.46
C GLN A 79 -16.61 0.50 -11.88
N GLN A 80 -15.48 1.09 -12.27
CA GLN A 80 -15.30 1.63 -13.61
C GLN A 80 -14.95 0.53 -14.61
N SER A 81 -15.60 0.55 -15.76
CA SER A 81 -15.33 -0.40 -16.85
C SER A 81 -14.04 -0.01 -17.59
N ALA A 82 -13.21 -1.01 -17.91
CA ALA A 82 -12.02 -0.88 -18.75
C ALA A 82 -10.99 0.17 -18.26
N PRO A 83 -10.19 -0.14 -17.22
CA PRO A 83 -9.08 0.72 -16.82
C PRO A 83 -8.04 0.82 -17.94
N PRO A 84 -7.29 1.94 -18.03
CA PRO A 84 -6.27 2.13 -19.06
C PRO A 84 -5.11 1.13 -18.90
N ALA A 85 -4.39 0.85 -19.99
CA ALA A 85 -3.13 0.12 -19.92
C ALA A 85 -2.04 1.09 -19.44
N THR A 86 -1.42 0.77 -18.31
CA THR A 86 -0.42 1.61 -17.63
C THR A 86 0.93 0.90 -17.54
N ARG A 87 2.01 1.61 -17.80
CA ARG A 87 3.40 1.13 -17.67
C ARG A 87 3.80 1.04 -16.19
N PHE A 88 3.65 -0.14 -15.61
CA PHE A 88 3.95 -0.35 -14.20
C PHE A 88 5.42 -0.10 -13.85
N ASP A 89 6.33 -0.49 -14.72
CA ASP A 89 7.77 -0.24 -14.58
C ASP A 89 8.11 1.26 -14.48
N GLU A 90 7.44 2.11 -15.24
CA GLU A 90 7.64 3.56 -15.19
C GLU A 90 7.08 4.17 -13.90
N VAL A 91 5.89 3.74 -13.50
CA VAL A 91 5.26 4.17 -12.24
C VAL A 91 6.12 3.77 -11.04
N LEU A 92 6.62 2.53 -11.01
CA LEU A 92 7.45 2.02 -9.93
C LEU A 92 8.76 2.80 -9.80
N ARG A 93 9.44 3.09 -10.91
CA ARG A 93 10.67 3.92 -10.91
C ARG A 93 10.39 5.34 -10.43
N ALA A 94 9.28 5.95 -10.85
CA ALA A 94 8.90 7.28 -10.39
C ALA A 94 8.66 7.31 -8.86
N VAL A 95 7.96 6.31 -8.32
CA VAL A 95 7.74 6.19 -6.87
C VAL A 95 9.05 5.93 -6.11
N ALA A 96 9.94 5.10 -6.65
CA ALA A 96 11.26 4.87 -6.03
C ALA A 96 12.08 6.17 -5.94
N LEU A 97 12.04 7.02 -6.96
CA LEU A 97 12.66 8.34 -6.94
C LEU A 97 12.02 9.27 -5.90
N GLU A 98 10.70 9.28 -5.75
CA GLU A 98 9.99 10.06 -4.72
C GLU A 98 10.42 9.66 -3.29
N ILE A 99 10.70 8.37 -3.07
CA ILE A 99 11.04 7.82 -1.75
C ILE A 99 12.56 7.85 -1.50
N SER A 100 13.38 8.14 -2.52
CA SER A 100 14.84 8.14 -2.41
C SER A 100 15.41 8.96 -1.23
N PRO A 101 14.83 10.12 -0.82
CA PRO A 101 15.32 10.83 0.36
C PRO A 101 15.17 10.02 1.66
N LEU A 102 14.09 9.24 1.80
CA LEU A 102 13.87 8.38 2.97
C LEU A 102 14.84 7.18 2.97
N ILE A 103 15.12 6.62 1.79
CA ILE A 103 16.09 5.55 1.60
C ILE A 103 17.48 6.04 2.02
N ALA A 104 17.88 7.22 1.53
CA ALA A 104 19.16 7.84 1.88
C ALA A 104 19.26 8.18 3.38
N GLN A 105 18.19 8.70 4.00
CA GLN A 105 18.16 9.00 5.42
C GLN A 105 18.37 7.76 6.30
N ARG A 106 17.99 6.58 5.80
CA ARG A 106 18.16 5.28 6.47
C ARG A 106 19.46 4.56 6.09
N ASP A 107 20.28 5.18 5.21
CA ASP A 107 21.53 4.61 4.71
C ASP A 107 21.35 3.21 4.09
N LEU A 108 20.19 2.98 3.41
CA LEU A 108 19.90 1.67 2.82
C LEU A 108 20.62 1.50 1.50
N ASP A 109 21.21 0.29 1.29
CA ASP A 109 21.73 -0.12 -0.01
C ASP A 109 20.56 -0.53 -0.91
N PHE A 110 20.17 0.39 -1.81
CA PHE A 110 18.95 0.25 -2.61
C PHE A 110 19.21 -0.22 -4.03
N GLY A 111 18.65 -1.37 -4.37
CA GLY A 111 18.65 -1.92 -5.72
C GLY A 111 17.25 -1.97 -6.34
N ILE A 112 17.12 -1.54 -7.60
CA ILE A 112 15.88 -1.67 -8.37
C ILE A 112 16.12 -2.27 -9.74
N HIS A 113 15.42 -3.35 -10.05
CA HIS A 113 15.39 -3.97 -11.37
C HIS A 113 13.96 -4.02 -11.89
N THR A 114 13.72 -3.55 -13.11
CA THR A 114 12.38 -3.52 -13.71
C THR A 114 12.40 -3.98 -15.14
N GLU A 115 11.53 -4.91 -15.49
CA GLU A 115 11.19 -5.27 -16.86
C GLU A 115 9.97 -4.46 -17.32
N PRO A 116 9.86 -4.14 -18.63
CA PRO A 116 8.68 -3.47 -19.17
C PRO A 116 7.40 -4.28 -18.88
N ALA A 117 6.42 -3.67 -18.24
CA ALA A 117 5.18 -4.33 -17.89
C ALA A 117 3.98 -3.38 -18.08
N LEU A 118 3.02 -3.79 -18.94
CA LEU A 118 1.75 -3.11 -19.13
C LEU A 118 0.69 -3.80 -18.29
N VAL A 119 0.04 -3.07 -17.38
CA VAL A 119 -1.04 -3.57 -16.52
C VAL A 119 -2.31 -2.78 -16.81
N GLN A 120 -3.44 -3.48 -16.87
CA GLN A 120 -4.76 -2.84 -16.96
C GLN A 120 -5.13 -2.24 -15.60
N SER A 121 -4.74 -0.98 -15.40
CA SER A 121 -4.93 -0.28 -14.14
C SER A 121 -4.86 1.23 -14.32
N HIS A 122 -5.53 1.96 -13.45
CA HIS A 122 -5.28 3.38 -13.29
C HIS A 122 -3.88 3.59 -12.67
N GLU A 123 -3.10 4.53 -13.22
CA GLU A 123 -1.75 4.86 -12.72
C GLU A 123 -1.74 5.12 -11.21
N TRP A 124 -2.78 5.81 -10.71
CA TRP A 124 -2.92 6.11 -9.29
C TRP A 124 -2.91 4.84 -8.41
N MET A 125 -3.56 3.74 -8.83
CA MET A 125 -3.59 2.49 -8.08
C MET A 125 -2.19 1.86 -7.99
N LEU A 126 -1.47 1.80 -9.09
CA LEU A 126 -0.11 1.25 -9.14
C LEU A 126 0.87 2.12 -8.33
N ARG A 127 0.71 3.45 -8.38
CA ARG A 127 1.49 4.40 -7.58
C ARG A 127 1.24 4.21 -6.09
N GLU A 128 -0.01 4.11 -5.66
CA GLU A 128 -0.39 3.93 -4.27
C GLU A 128 0.09 2.58 -3.73
N LEU A 129 -0.07 1.50 -4.50
CA LEU A 129 0.45 0.17 -4.19
C LEU A 129 1.96 0.20 -3.96
N SER A 130 2.71 0.74 -4.93
CA SER A 130 4.18 0.82 -4.87
C SER A 130 4.64 1.67 -3.69
N ARG A 131 3.99 2.83 -3.46
CA ARG A 131 4.32 3.73 -2.36
C ARG A 131 4.13 3.07 -1.00
N ASN A 132 2.98 2.42 -0.76
CA ASN A 132 2.71 1.77 0.51
C ASN A 132 3.67 0.62 0.79
N LEU A 133 3.99 -0.21 -0.20
CA LEU A 133 4.93 -1.32 -0.04
C LEU A 133 6.36 -0.83 0.21
N LEU A 134 6.84 0.15 -0.57
CA LEU A 134 8.18 0.73 -0.41
C LEU A 134 8.33 1.46 0.92
N HIS A 135 7.34 2.27 1.32
CA HIS A 135 7.36 2.92 2.65
C HIS A 135 7.41 1.89 3.77
N ASN A 136 6.67 0.80 3.65
CA ASN A 136 6.70 -0.27 4.64
C ASN A 136 8.10 -0.90 4.73
N ALA A 137 8.70 -1.26 3.60
CA ALA A 137 10.03 -1.83 3.54
C ALA A 137 11.10 -0.89 4.10
N VAL A 138 11.16 0.37 3.66
CA VAL A 138 12.11 1.39 4.17
C VAL A 138 11.96 1.58 5.69
N ARG A 139 10.73 1.55 6.19
CA ARG A 139 10.43 1.75 7.61
C ARG A 139 10.97 0.62 8.49
N HIS A 140 10.82 -0.63 8.04
CA HIS A 140 11.17 -1.83 8.82
C HIS A 140 12.58 -2.34 8.54
N ALA A 141 13.22 -1.92 7.46
CA ALA A 141 14.60 -2.24 7.16
C ALA A 141 15.53 -1.64 8.23
N PRO A 142 16.49 -2.41 8.76
CA PRO A 142 17.56 -1.90 9.60
C PRO A 142 18.40 -0.85 8.84
N PRO A 143 18.87 0.21 9.49
CA PRO A 143 19.81 1.15 8.86
C PRO A 143 21.04 0.43 8.30
N GLY A 144 21.49 0.83 7.11
CA GLY A 144 22.64 0.23 6.44
C GLY A 144 22.38 -1.14 5.80
N SER A 145 21.12 -1.65 5.83
CA SER A 145 20.79 -2.93 5.20
C SER A 145 20.40 -2.78 3.73
N GLU A 146 20.41 -3.90 3.01
CA GLU A 146 19.96 -3.95 1.62
C GLU A 146 18.42 -3.89 1.51
N LEU A 147 17.94 -3.15 0.52
CA LEU A 147 16.54 -3.08 0.10
C LEU A 147 16.47 -3.27 -1.42
N THR A 148 15.87 -4.36 -1.87
CA THR A 148 15.77 -4.67 -3.29
C THR A 148 14.34 -4.65 -3.80
N VAL A 149 14.19 -4.19 -5.06
CA VAL A 149 12.92 -4.12 -5.78
C VAL A 149 13.08 -4.78 -7.13
N ASP A 150 12.34 -5.85 -7.35
CA ASP A 150 12.32 -6.60 -8.61
C ASP A 150 10.93 -6.56 -9.23
N LEU A 151 10.83 -6.12 -10.49
CA LEU A 151 9.62 -6.22 -11.29
C LEU A 151 9.91 -7.10 -12.51
N ARG A 152 9.33 -8.28 -12.55
CA ARG A 152 9.54 -9.27 -13.62
C ARG A 152 8.23 -9.72 -14.24
N SER A 153 8.28 -10.05 -15.53
CA SER A 153 7.15 -10.54 -16.29
C SER A 153 7.39 -11.97 -16.77
N ASP A 154 6.38 -12.84 -16.63
CA ASP A 154 6.37 -14.18 -17.22
C ASP A 154 5.52 -14.26 -18.50
N GLY A 155 5.06 -13.12 -19.02
CA GLY A 155 4.21 -13.00 -20.20
C GLY A 155 2.70 -13.17 -19.92
N ARG A 156 2.31 -13.69 -18.75
CA ARG A 156 0.91 -13.78 -18.29
C ARG A 156 0.65 -12.93 -17.05
N HIS A 157 1.65 -12.80 -16.21
CA HIS A 157 1.61 -12.01 -14.99
C HIS A 157 2.86 -11.15 -14.89
N VAL A 158 2.74 -10.06 -14.18
CA VAL A 158 3.86 -9.31 -13.66
C VAL A 158 3.96 -9.55 -12.15
N ALA A 159 5.17 -9.82 -11.66
CA ALA A 159 5.49 -10.00 -10.26
C ALA A 159 6.37 -8.82 -9.78
N LEU A 160 5.87 -8.06 -8.81
CA LEU A 160 6.64 -7.10 -8.04
C LEU A 160 7.07 -7.78 -6.75
N THR A 161 8.37 -7.84 -6.50
CA THR A 161 8.95 -8.31 -5.24
C THR A 161 9.73 -7.19 -4.59
N ILE A 162 9.43 -6.87 -3.35
CA ILE A 162 10.18 -5.92 -2.52
C ILE A 162 10.73 -6.71 -1.35
N SER A 163 12.06 -6.73 -1.22
CA SER A 163 12.79 -7.52 -0.21
C SER A 163 13.54 -6.60 0.73
N ASP A 164 13.25 -6.68 2.02
CA ASP A 164 13.94 -5.97 3.09
C ASP A 164 14.65 -6.94 4.04
N HIS A 165 15.50 -6.44 4.92
CA HIS A 165 16.20 -7.19 5.98
C HIS A 165 15.63 -6.90 7.38
N GLY A 166 14.35 -6.56 7.45
CA GLY A 166 13.64 -6.30 8.70
C GLY A 166 13.43 -7.55 9.55
N PRO A 167 12.77 -7.38 10.69
CA PRO A 167 12.53 -8.49 11.65
C PRO A 167 11.53 -9.53 11.14
N GLY A 168 10.90 -9.29 9.98
CA GLY A 168 9.81 -10.12 9.48
C GLY A 168 8.49 -9.87 10.21
N ILE A 169 7.59 -10.83 10.11
CA ILE A 169 6.25 -10.80 10.71
C ILE A 169 6.03 -12.08 11.52
N ASP A 170 5.38 -11.96 12.67
CA ASP A 170 4.95 -13.13 13.45
C ASP A 170 3.63 -13.71 12.90
N ASP A 171 3.32 -14.95 13.29
CA ASP A 171 2.15 -15.68 12.79
C ASP A 171 0.83 -15.00 13.20
N GLU A 172 0.77 -14.36 14.38
CA GLU A 172 -0.42 -13.66 14.85
C GLU A 172 -0.69 -12.41 14.01
N LEU A 173 0.36 -11.65 13.69
CA LEU A 173 0.27 -10.49 12.81
C LEU A 173 -0.03 -10.91 11.38
N ALA A 174 0.59 -11.98 10.87
CA ALA A 174 0.36 -12.51 9.54
C ALA A 174 -1.12 -12.80 9.25
N ALA A 175 -1.85 -13.34 10.23
CA ALA A 175 -3.27 -13.66 10.10
C ALA A 175 -4.18 -12.43 9.91
N ARG A 176 -3.72 -11.22 10.23
CA ARG A 176 -4.52 -9.98 10.19
C ARG A 176 -3.87 -8.82 9.44
N LEU A 177 -2.72 -9.02 8.81
CA LEU A 177 -1.91 -7.98 8.15
C LEU A 177 -2.68 -7.10 7.17
N PHE A 178 -3.62 -7.68 6.44
CA PHE A 178 -4.41 -6.98 5.43
C PHE A 178 -5.73 -6.42 5.98
N GLN A 179 -6.02 -6.62 7.26
CA GLN A 179 -7.21 -6.02 7.86
C GLN A 179 -6.94 -4.54 8.16
N PRO A 180 -7.88 -3.64 7.86
CA PRO A 180 -7.75 -2.24 8.22
C PRO A 180 -7.49 -2.08 9.73
N PHE A 181 -6.56 -1.20 10.09
CA PHE A 181 -6.20 -0.88 11.48
C PHE A 181 -5.61 -2.04 12.30
N SER A 182 -5.03 -3.02 11.64
CA SER A 182 -4.46 -4.22 12.30
C SER A 182 -3.14 -3.97 13.01
N ALA A 183 -2.42 -2.89 12.71
CA ALA A 183 -1.20 -2.51 13.43
C ALA A 183 -1.57 -2.03 14.85
N GLY A 184 -1.20 -2.81 15.86
CA GLY A 184 -1.62 -2.61 17.26
C GLY A 184 -1.02 -1.38 17.95
N ASP A 185 -0.05 -0.67 17.38
CA ASP A 185 0.55 0.52 17.97
C ASP A 185 0.45 1.71 17.01
N VAL A 186 -0.18 2.78 17.48
CA VAL A 186 -0.32 4.06 16.77
C VAL A 186 1.06 4.66 16.40
N ARG A 187 2.12 4.30 17.12
CA ARG A 187 3.50 4.71 16.82
C ARG A 187 4.07 4.02 15.60
N THR A 188 3.54 2.84 15.23
CA THR A 188 4.05 2.03 14.13
C THR A 188 3.32 2.25 12.80
N GLY A 189 2.38 3.17 12.70
CA GLY A 189 1.63 3.53 11.49
C GLY A 189 0.13 3.32 11.66
N SER A 190 -0.64 3.78 10.68
CA SER A 190 -2.11 3.72 10.71
C SER A 190 -2.69 2.30 10.61
N GLY A 191 -1.89 1.32 10.19
CA GLY A 191 -2.36 -0.04 9.88
C GLY A 191 -3.26 -0.11 8.64
N LEU A 192 -3.28 0.93 7.79
CA LEU A 192 -4.08 0.99 6.58
C LEU A 192 -3.28 0.71 5.30
N GLY A 193 -1.96 0.90 5.31
CA GLY A 193 -1.16 0.78 4.09
C GLY A 193 -1.26 -0.59 3.41
N LEU A 194 -1.12 -1.68 4.16
CA LEU A 194 -1.26 -3.04 3.63
C LEU A 194 -2.71 -3.40 3.29
N ALA A 195 -3.70 -2.86 4.01
CA ALA A 195 -5.11 -3.00 3.64
C ALA A 195 -5.41 -2.32 2.30
N ILE A 196 -4.85 -1.13 2.04
CA ILE A 196 -4.94 -0.45 0.74
C ILE A 196 -4.29 -1.29 -0.36
N CYS A 197 -3.09 -1.84 -0.12
CA CYS A 197 -2.42 -2.73 -1.06
C CYS A 197 -3.29 -3.94 -1.41
N HIS A 198 -3.89 -4.58 -0.41
CA HIS A 198 -4.78 -5.71 -0.60
C HIS A 198 -6.00 -5.36 -1.45
N GLU A 199 -6.70 -4.26 -1.14
CA GLU A 199 -7.87 -3.81 -1.90
C GLU A 199 -7.52 -3.46 -3.36
N ILE A 200 -6.36 -2.79 -3.59
CA ILE A 200 -5.88 -2.51 -4.95
C ILE A 200 -5.62 -3.81 -5.71
N VAL A 201 -4.89 -4.74 -5.09
CA VAL A 201 -4.53 -6.01 -5.72
C VAL A 201 -5.76 -6.85 -6.03
N GLN A 202 -6.76 -6.89 -5.12
CA GLN A 202 -8.05 -7.54 -5.36
C GLN A 202 -8.83 -6.87 -6.49
N ALA A 203 -8.83 -5.53 -6.57
CA ALA A 203 -9.48 -4.80 -7.66
C ALA A 203 -8.83 -5.07 -9.03
N LEU A 204 -7.55 -5.41 -9.04
CA LEU A 204 -6.77 -5.78 -10.23
C LEU A 204 -6.72 -7.30 -10.49
N GLU A 205 -7.54 -8.09 -9.79
CA GLU A 205 -7.60 -9.56 -9.91
C GLU A 205 -6.26 -10.27 -9.68
N GLY A 206 -5.40 -9.64 -8.86
CA GLY A 206 -4.07 -10.12 -8.53
C GLY A 206 -4.00 -10.85 -7.19
N SER A 207 -2.78 -11.09 -6.73
CA SER A 207 -2.49 -11.63 -5.40
C SER A 207 -1.35 -10.88 -4.73
N ILE A 208 -1.40 -10.79 -3.40
CA ILE A 208 -0.35 -10.22 -2.56
C ILE A 208 -0.02 -11.18 -1.44
N ALA A 209 1.26 -11.38 -1.18
CA ALA A 209 1.77 -12.20 -0.08
C ALA A 209 2.97 -11.51 0.57
N LEU A 210 3.07 -11.65 1.90
CA LEU A 210 4.26 -11.27 2.66
C LEU A 210 4.85 -12.54 3.26
N THR A 211 6.12 -12.80 2.98
CA THR A 211 6.79 -14.05 3.36
C THR A 211 8.10 -13.74 4.07
N ASN A 212 8.27 -14.29 5.28
CA ASN A 212 9.54 -14.19 5.98
C ASN A 212 10.63 -14.94 5.22
N ARG A 213 11.77 -14.28 5.01
CA ARG A 213 13.00 -14.97 4.60
C ARG A 213 13.65 -15.58 5.83
N VAL A 214 13.96 -16.86 5.77
CA VAL A 214 14.52 -17.61 6.89
C VAL A 214 15.85 -18.22 6.49
N GLN A 215 16.87 -18.02 7.32
CA GLN A 215 18.16 -18.70 7.19
C GLN A 215 18.42 -19.52 8.45
N GLY A 216 18.39 -20.84 8.32
CA GLY A 216 18.37 -21.74 9.48
C GLY A 216 17.08 -21.58 10.27
N HIS A 217 17.18 -21.12 11.52
CA HIS A 217 16.04 -20.84 12.40
C HIS A 217 15.79 -19.34 12.63
N LYS A 218 16.52 -18.47 11.93
CA LYS A 218 16.44 -17.02 12.12
C LYS A 218 15.76 -16.36 10.94
N VAL A 219 14.79 -15.48 11.21
CA VAL A 219 14.23 -14.58 10.21
C VAL A 219 15.30 -13.55 9.83
N THR A 220 15.56 -13.39 8.54
CA THR A 220 16.59 -12.50 7.99
C THR A 220 16.01 -11.37 7.14
N GLY A 221 14.70 -11.31 7.00
CA GLY A 221 14.02 -10.29 6.22
C GLY A 221 12.61 -10.67 5.83
N LEU A 222 11.98 -9.82 5.04
CA LEU A 222 10.64 -10.00 4.53
C LEU A 222 10.62 -9.77 3.02
N ASP A 223 9.89 -10.62 2.31
CA ASP A 223 9.55 -10.44 0.90
C ASP A 223 8.08 -10.08 0.78
N ALA A 224 7.78 -8.91 0.23
CA ALA A 224 6.44 -8.53 -0.21
C ALA A 224 6.31 -8.82 -1.71
N VAL A 225 5.45 -9.77 -2.05
CA VAL A 225 5.26 -10.22 -3.43
C VAL A 225 3.85 -9.90 -3.90
N VAL A 226 3.74 -9.12 -4.97
CA VAL A 226 2.48 -8.82 -5.66
C VAL A 226 2.53 -9.44 -7.05
N ARG A 227 1.47 -10.14 -7.44
CA ARG A 227 1.30 -10.66 -8.80
C ARG A 227 0.03 -10.08 -9.40
N LEU A 228 0.16 -9.45 -10.57
CA LEU A 228 -0.96 -8.89 -11.32
C LEU A 228 -1.06 -9.55 -12.70
N PRO A 229 -2.26 -9.82 -13.20
CA PRO A 229 -2.44 -10.35 -14.54
C PRO A 229 -2.03 -9.31 -15.57
N LEU A 230 -1.37 -9.75 -16.64
CA LEU A 230 -1.12 -8.95 -17.82
C LEU A 230 -2.28 -9.09 -18.81
N PRO A 231 -2.61 -8.04 -19.58
CA PRO A 231 -3.57 -8.19 -20.67
C PRO A 231 -3.08 -9.27 -21.64
N ALA A 232 -4.01 -10.08 -22.12
CA ALA A 232 -3.69 -11.06 -23.16
C ALA A 232 -3.00 -10.32 -24.33
N PRO A 233 -1.93 -10.88 -24.92
CA PRO A 233 -1.33 -10.29 -26.10
C PRO A 233 -2.42 -10.09 -27.14
N LEU A 234 -2.51 -8.90 -27.70
CA LEU A 234 -3.39 -8.64 -28.83
C LEU A 234 -2.98 -9.66 -29.91
N THR A 235 -3.78 -10.70 -30.09
CA THR A 235 -3.64 -11.56 -31.25
C THR A 235 -3.91 -10.66 -32.45
N ASP A 236 -2.87 -10.40 -33.24
CA ASP A 236 -2.97 -9.76 -34.55
C ASP A 236 -3.97 -10.60 -35.36
N SER A 237 -5.22 -10.19 -35.33
CA SER A 237 -6.19 -10.66 -36.29
C SER A 237 -5.79 -10.07 -37.63
N ALA A 238 -4.88 -10.77 -38.33
CA ALA A 238 -4.57 -10.48 -39.72
C ALA A 238 -5.90 -10.36 -40.48
N PRO A 239 -6.11 -9.27 -41.22
CA PRO A 239 -7.29 -9.15 -42.06
C PRO A 239 -7.20 -10.24 -43.11
N THR A 240 -8.14 -11.19 -43.06
CA THR A 240 -8.36 -12.19 -44.12
C THR A 240 -8.62 -11.39 -45.40
N ALA A 241 -7.60 -11.32 -46.24
CA ALA A 241 -7.74 -10.84 -47.60
C ALA A 241 -8.74 -11.75 -48.32
N GLN A 242 -9.99 -11.33 -48.41
CA GLN A 242 -10.93 -11.92 -49.38
C GLN A 242 -10.41 -11.56 -50.78
N ALA A 243 -9.77 -12.56 -51.40
CA ALA A 243 -9.49 -12.52 -52.83
C ALA A 243 -10.83 -12.43 -53.59
N ALA A 244 -11.00 -11.35 -54.33
CA ALA A 244 -12.02 -11.23 -55.32
C ALA A 244 -11.81 -12.27 -56.43
N GLN A 245 -12.85 -13.02 -56.78
CA GLN A 245 -13.09 -13.60 -58.08
C GLN A 245 -14.32 -12.92 -58.67
#